data_813fe04b35c843820019425e796a5b3f
#
_entry.id   813fe04b35c843820019425e796a5b3f
#
_cell.length_a   1.000
_cell.length_b   1.000
_cell.length_c   1.000
_cell.angle_alpha   90.00
_cell.angle_beta   90.00
_cell.angle_gamma   90.00
#
_symmetry.space_group_name_H-M   'P 1'
#
loop_
_entity.id
_entity.type
_entity.pdbx_description
1 polymer ?
#
loop_
_entity_poly.entity_id
_entity_poly.type
_entity_poly.pdbx_seq_one_letter_code
_entity_poly.pdbx_strand_id
1 'polypeptide(L)'
;MTILKEGGNIFKSEQGPLTQRIATKDVQASINFIEKITGLVYDEEDWLGTTGKKNDPDGEFEKNSSGDLDLNTDASKISKEQLIAKLTSWLKSKGIDDEAIMNKGRKKTDGWIHNAGDQVHFRTPIAGNSKNGYVQTDFMFTNNPEFQRGAKRGGTPQFGGTDRAILLSSIARGRGLKFSPKFGLVDPAQGDEVVASNWNDIAPMLLGKGAKESDTITVETMLAFLKKDPNYEELIAPWKETMEKAGKQVPESTFESLADKQLSRIVTLASVLVK
;
A
#
# COMPACT_ATOMS: atom_id res chain seq x y z
N MET A 1 29.07 -2.57 5.48
CA MET A 1 27.78 -3.10 5.02
C MET A 1 26.70 -2.35 5.78
N THR A 2 26.03 -1.39 5.16
CA THR A 2 25.03 -0.56 5.85
C THR A 2 23.75 -1.37 5.94
N ILE A 3 23.36 -1.79 7.15
CA ILE A 3 22.09 -2.48 7.40
C ILE A 3 20.99 -1.45 7.19
N LEU A 4 20.25 -1.60 6.10
CA LEU A 4 19.08 -0.77 5.79
C LEU A 4 17.98 -1.12 6.80
N LYS A 5 17.58 -0.14 7.63
CA LYS A 5 16.56 -0.30 8.67
C LYS A 5 15.14 -0.37 8.04
N GLU A 6 14.44 -1.42 8.50
CA GLU A 6 12.99 -1.64 8.68
C GLU A 6 12.01 -1.36 7.53
N GLY A 7 11.49 -2.43 6.98
CA GLY A 7 10.15 -2.63 6.43
C GLY A 7 9.51 -3.83 7.14
N GLY A 8 8.21 -3.99 7.10
CA GLY A 8 7.38 -4.90 7.90
C GLY A 8 8.02 -6.25 8.21
N ASN A 9 8.60 -6.38 9.37
CA ASN A 9 9.47 -7.50 9.73
C ASN A 9 8.68 -8.56 10.50
N ILE A 10 7.94 -9.40 9.77
CA ILE A 10 7.31 -10.60 10.33
C ILE A 10 8.37 -11.66 10.63
N PHE A 11 9.38 -11.81 9.74
CA PHE A 11 10.42 -12.81 9.87
C PHE A 11 11.55 -12.35 10.76
N LYS A 12 11.60 -12.88 11.98
CA LYS A 12 12.62 -12.56 13.00
C LYS A 12 13.03 -13.81 13.76
N SER A 13 14.33 -13.94 14.01
CA SER A 13 14.90 -14.87 14.99
C SER A 13 15.29 -14.10 16.27
N GLU A 14 15.82 -14.84 17.25
CA GLU A 14 16.44 -14.24 18.45
C GLU A 14 17.64 -13.35 18.10
N GLN A 15 18.30 -13.61 16.96
CA GLN A 15 19.48 -12.88 16.48
C GLN A 15 19.11 -11.63 15.67
N GLY A 16 17.82 -11.42 15.36
CA GLY A 16 17.35 -10.25 14.61
C GLY A 16 16.51 -10.55 13.38
N PRO A 17 16.34 -9.57 12.48
CA PRO A 17 15.56 -9.73 11.25
C PRO A 17 16.16 -10.76 10.30
N LEU A 18 15.29 -11.59 9.71
CA LEU A 18 15.65 -12.59 8.70
C LEU A 18 15.40 -12.09 7.26
N THR A 19 14.84 -10.91 7.13
CA THR A 19 14.61 -10.22 5.86
C THR A 19 15.20 -8.81 5.92
N GLN A 20 15.55 -8.28 4.76
CA GLN A 20 16.12 -6.95 4.58
C GLN A 20 15.35 -6.17 3.52
N ARG A 21 15.61 -4.87 3.43
CA ARG A 21 15.08 -4.06 2.34
C ARG A 21 15.67 -4.52 1.01
N ILE A 22 14.90 -4.43 -0.06
CA ILE A 22 15.31 -4.76 -1.43
C ILE A 22 15.61 -3.48 -2.21
N ALA A 23 16.72 -3.47 -2.94
CA ALA A 23 17.01 -2.39 -3.86
C ALA A 23 16.03 -2.41 -5.05
N THR A 24 15.61 -1.24 -5.53
CA THR A 24 14.63 -1.11 -6.62
C THR A 24 15.04 -1.90 -7.86
N LYS A 25 16.33 -1.93 -8.20
CA LYS A 25 16.87 -2.70 -9.34
C LYS A 25 16.65 -4.21 -9.25
N ASP A 26 16.49 -4.75 -8.04
CA ASP A 26 16.35 -6.18 -7.78
C ASP A 26 14.88 -6.63 -7.67
N VAL A 27 13.92 -5.69 -7.64
CA VAL A 27 12.49 -5.96 -7.48
C VAL A 27 11.97 -6.86 -8.59
N GLN A 28 12.18 -6.48 -9.86
CA GLN A 28 11.69 -7.26 -11.01
C GLN A 28 12.22 -8.69 -10.99
N ALA A 29 13.52 -8.86 -10.77
CA ALA A 29 14.15 -10.19 -10.74
C ALA A 29 13.60 -11.06 -9.60
N SER A 30 13.25 -10.44 -8.45
CA SER A 30 12.65 -11.15 -7.33
C SER A 30 11.19 -11.53 -7.61
N ILE A 31 10.43 -10.69 -8.29
CA ILE A 31 9.06 -11.01 -8.73
C ILE A 31 9.09 -12.12 -9.79
N ASN A 32 9.96 -12.05 -10.78
CA ASN A 32 10.14 -13.14 -11.78
C ASN A 32 10.48 -14.48 -11.10
N PHE A 33 11.26 -14.45 -10.03
CA PHE A 33 11.53 -15.64 -9.24
C PHE A 33 10.26 -16.18 -8.57
N ILE A 34 9.43 -15.30 -7.96
CA ILE A 34 8.14 -15.68 -7.36
C ILE A 34 7.23 -16.29 -8.42
N GLU A 35 7.08 -15.67 -9.58
CA GLU A 35 6.28 -16.16 -10.69
C GLU A 35 6.71 -17.57 -11.12
N LYS A 36 8.03 -17.78 -11.25
CA LYS A 36 8.61 -19.08 -11.61
C LYS A 36 8.24 -20.19 -10.62
N ILE A 37 8.25 -19.92 -9.31
CA ILE A 37 8.00 -20.97 -8.30
C ILE A 37 6.52 -21.16 -7.98
N THR A 38 5.69 -20.13 -8.24
CA THR A 38 4.25 -20.18 -7.96
C THR A 38 3.41 -20.46 -9.21
N GLY A 39 3.92 -20.14 -10.39
CA GLY A 39 3.16 -20.15 -11.64
C GLY A 39 2.15 -19.03 -11.75
N LEU A 40 2.21 -18.03 -10.86
CA LEU A 40 1.44 -16.79 -10.94
C LEU A 40 2.12 -15.82 -11.90
N VAL A 41 1.38 -14.83 -12.38
CA VAL A 41 1.91 -13.71 -13.16
C VAL A 41 1.43 -12.43 -12.51
N TYR A 42 2.35 -11.49 -12.32
CA TYR A 42 2.09 -10.19 -11.71
C TYR A 42 2.49 -9.08 -12.68
N ASP A 43 1.50 -8.38 -13.21
CA ASP A 43 1.74 -7.15 -13.95
C ASP A 43 2.26 -6.05 -13.01
N GLU A 44 2.93 -5.02 -13.54
CA GLU A 44 3.40 -3.90 -12.71
C GLU A 44 2.26 -3.22 -11.93
N GLU A 45 1.03 -3.35 -12.42
CA GLU A 45 -0.18 -2.90 -11.72
C GLU A 45 -0.49 -3.69 -10.45
N ASP A 46 -0.02 -4.92 -10.34
CA ASP A 46 -0.19 -5.76 -9.15
C ASP A 46 0.88 -5.52 -8.08
N TRP A 47 1.86 -4.64 -8.36
CA TRP A 47 2.87 -4.26 -7.39
C TRP A 47 2.34 -3.10 -6.55
N LEU A 48 2.06 -3.39 -5.29
CA LEU A 48 1.41 -2.44 -4.39
C LEU A 48 2.44 -1.69 -3.53
N GLY A 49 1.97 -0.69 -2.82
CA GLY A 49 2.78 0.07 -1.87
C GLY A 49 4.05 0.67 -2.48
N THR A 50 5.19 0.49 -1.81
CA THR A 50 6.49 0.96 -2.28
C THR A 50 7.08 0.06 -3.37
N THR A 51 6.58 -1.15 -3.55
CA THR A 51 6.97 -2.07 -4.63
C THR A 51 6.62 -1.49 -6.00
N GLY A 52 5.42 -0.91 -6.14
CA GLY A 52 4.95 -0.30 -7.39
C GLY A 52 5.55 1.07 -7.74
N LYS A 53 6.38 1.65 -6.87
CA LYS A 53 6.99 2.97 -7.08
C LYS A 53 8.32 2.94 -7.85
N LYS A 54 8.58 1.86 -8.59
CA LYS A 54 9.81 1.64 -9.33
C LYS A 54 10.07 2.70 -10.41
N ASN A 55 9.03 3.25 -11.00
CA ASN A 55 9.09 4.21 -12.10
C ASN A 55 8.39 5.50 -11.71
N ASP A 56 9.02 6.26 -10.82
CA ASP A 56 8.67 7.67 -10.66
C ASP A 56 9.51 8.45 -11.67
N PRO A 57 8.93 8.85 -12.83
CA PRO A 57 9.67 9.58 -13.86
C PRO A 57 10.15 10.96 -13.40
N ASP A 58 9.54 11.49 -12.35
CA ASP A 58 9.85 12.82 -11.82
C ASP A 58 10.92 12.76 -10.70
N GLY A 59 11.36 11.57 -10.28
CA GLY A 59 12.44 11.37 -9.29
C GLY A 59 12.14 11.91 -7.89
N GLU A 60 10.90 12.26 -7.61
CA GLU A 60 10.48 12.85 -6.34
C GLU A 60 10.49 11.84 -5.19
N PHE A 61 10.39 10.54 -5.49
CA PHE A 61 10.48 9.46 -4.51
C PHE A 61 11.86 8.82 -4.53
N GLU A 62 12.85 9.46 -3.98
CA GLU A 62 14.18 8.88 -3.74
C GLU A 62 14.15 7.73 -2.72
N LYS A 63 13.36 6.69 -2.98
CA LYS A 63 13.52 5.42 -2.29
C LYS A 63 14.09 4.40 -3.25
N ASN A 64 15.41 4.38 -3.36
CA ASN A 64 16.17 3.36 -4.08
C ASN A 64 15.96 1.94 -3.50
N SER A 65 14.97 1.76 -2.61
CA SER A 65 14.70 0.48 -1.96
C SER A 65 13.26 0.37 -1.44
N SER A 66 12.66 -0.84 -1.48
CA SER A 66 11.43 -1.19 -0.77
C SER A 66 11.72 -1.95 0.51
N GLY A 67 10.83 -1.86 1.51
CA GLY A 67 10.91 -2.63 2.75
C GLY A 67 10.52 -4.10 2.55
N ASP A 68 9.57 -4.31 1.70
CA ASP A 68 8.92 -5.56 1.35
C ASP A 68 8.47 -5.53 -0.12
N LEU A 69 7.95 -6.66 -0.59
CA LEU A 69 7.27 -6.79 -1.87
C LEU A 69 5.79 -7.04 -1.59
N ASP A 70 4.96 -6.07 -1.86
CA ASP A 70 3.50 -6.18 -1.78
C ASP A 70 2.93 -6.59 -3.13
N LEU A 71 2.30 -7.77 -3.21
CA LEU A 71 1.75 -8.33 -4.44
C LEU A 71 0.23 -8.52 -4.34
N ASN A 72 -0.50 -7.88 -5.24
CA ASN A 72 -1.93 -8.03 -5.38
C ASN A 72 -2.26 -9.42 -5.91
N THR A 73 -2.88 -10.26 -5.10
CA THR A 73 -3.11 -11.66 -5.44
C THR A 73 -4.59 -11.94 -5.60
N ASP A 74 -5.00 -12.26 -6.83
CA ASP A 74 -6.36 -12.59 -7.18
C ASP A 74 -6.76 -13.95 -6.59
N ALA A 75 -7.67 -13.93 -5.61
CA ALA A 75 -8.15 -15.12 -4.93
C ALA A 75 -8.97 -16.05 -5.86
N SER A 76 -9.44 -15.57 -7.01
CA SER A 76 -10.11 -16.40 -8.00
C SER A 76 -9.14 -17.28 -8.81
N LYS A 77 -7.86 -16.85 -8.93
CA LYS A 77 -6.83 -17.57 -9.66
C LYS A 77 -6.10 -18.61 -8.81
N ILE A 78 -5.96 -18.34 -7.50
CA ILE A 78 -5.26 -19.22 -6.58
C ILE A 78 -5.79 -19.03 -5.15
N SER A 79 -6.02 -20.12 -4.42
CA SER A 79 -6.30 -20.03 -2.99
C SER A 79 -5.01 -19.87 -2.16
N LYS A 80 -5.16 -19.43 -0.92
CA LYS A 80 -4.03 -19.32 0.02
C LYS A 80 -3.37 -20.67 0.25
N GLU A 81 -4.16 -21.71 0.39
CA GLU A 81 -3.71 -23.09 0.61
C GLU A 81 -2.91 -23.60 -0.58
N GLN A 82 -3.37 -23.31 -1.80
CA GLN A 82 -2.66 -23.67 -3.03
C GLN A 82 -1.33 -22.92 -3.16
N LEU A 83 -1.30 -21.61 -2.83
CA LEU A 83 -0.06 -20.84 -2.81
C LEU A 83 0.92 -21.41 -1.79
N ILE A 84 0.47 -21.64 -0.56
CA ILE A 84 1.29 -22.22 0.51
C ILE A 84 1.85 -23.58 0.07
N ALA A 85 1.04 -24.44 -0.55
CA ALA A 85 1.49 -25.72 -1.05
C ALA A 85 2.61 -25.61 -2.09
N LYS A 86 2.49 -24.66 -3.03
CA LYS A 86 3.53 -24.39 -4.06
C LYS A 86 4.84 -23.90 -3.42
N LEU A 87 4.75 -22.92 -2.50
CA LEU A 87 5.91 -22.39 -1.77
C LEU A 87 6.58 -23.49 -0.91
N THR A 88 5.78 -24.31 -0.22
CA THR A 88 6.26 -25.45 0.58
C THR A 88 6.99 -26.47 -0.31
N SER A 89 6.41 -26.82 -1.45
CA SER A 89 7.05 -27.76 -2.40
C SER A 89 8.40 -27.26 -2.88
N TRP A 90 8.49 -25.96 -3.21
CA TRP A 90 9.75 -25.34 -3.58
C TRP A 90 10.78 -25.39 -2.42
N LEU A 91 10.39 -25.04 -1.19
CA LEU A 91 11.28 -25.09 -0.02
C LEU A 91 11.81 -26.49 0.25
N LYS A 92 10.94 -27.51 0.17
CA LYS A 92 11.34 -28.93 0.30
C LYS A 92 12.35 -29.34 -0.78
N SER A 93 12.20 -28.87 -2.01
CA SER A 93 13.17 -29.12 -3.08
C SER A 93 14.55 -28.47 -2.80
N LYS A 94 14.63 -27.55 -1.84
CA LYS A 94 15.87 -26.92 -1.35
C LYS A 94 16.40 -27.56 -0.06
N GLY A 95 15.79 -28.62 0.42
CA GLY A 95 16.19 -29.33 1.63
C GLY A 95 15.76 -28.63 2.93
N ILE A 96 14.74 -27.76 2.86
CA ILE A 96 14.17 -27.13 4.08
C ILE A 96 13.18 -28.08 4.70
N ASP A 97 13.36 -28.38 5.98
CA ASP A 97 12.51 -29.28 6.74
C ASP A 97 11.12 -28.67 7.04
N ASP A 98 10.11 -29.52 7.15
CA ASP A 98 8.73 -29.13 7.38
C ASP A 98 8.55 -28.23 8.62
N GLU A 99 9.26 -28.52 9.70
CA GLU A 99 9.22 -27.74 10.94
C GLU A 99 9.75 -26.32 10.78
N ALA A 100 10.70 -26.11 9.85
CA ALA A 100 11.27 -24.82 9.54
C ALA A 100 10.40 -24.00 8.56
N ILE A 101 9.48 -24.64 7.81
CA ILE A 101 8.69 -23.96 6.78
C ILE A 101 7.64 -23.05 7.39
N MET A 102 6.80 -23.58 8.28
CA MET A 102 5.69 -22.83 8.88
C MET A 102 5.70 -22.91 10.39
N ASN A 103 5.82 -21.79 11.03
CA ASN A 103 5.70 -21.68 12.48
C ASN A 103 4.28 -21.16 12.81
N LYS A 104 3.38 -22.08 13.20
CA LYS A 104 1.97 -21.77 13.50
C LYS A 104 1.84 -20.91 14.76
N GLY A 105 1.03 -19.85 14.66
CA GLY A 105 0.48 -19.15 15.83
C GLY A 105 1.31 -18.01 16.42
N ARG A 106 2.38 -17.55 15.79
CA ARG A 106 3.19 -16.41 16.23
C ARG A 106 2.98 -15.17 15.37
N LYS A 107 2.92 -13.98 15.98
CA LYS A 107 2.91 -12.68 15.27
C LYS A 107 4.20 -12.42 14.49
N LYS A 108 5.30 -13.08 14.89
CA LYS A 108 6.61 -13.06 14.25
C LYS A 108 7.11 -14.48 14.19
N THR A 109 7.81 -14.83 13.14
CA THR A 109 8.28 -16.20 12.90
C THR A 109 9.70 -16.23 12.38
N ASP A 110 10.44 -17.24 12.76
CA ASP A 110 11.71 -17.63 12.16
C ASP A 110 11.54 -18.59 10.96
N GLY A 111 10.30 -19.00 10.67
CA GLY A 111 9.94 -19.80 9.51
C GLY A 111 10.12 -19.09 8.17
N TRP A 112 9.76 -19.79 7.10
CA TRP A 112 9.83 -19.30 5.71
C TRP A 112 8.51 -18.74 5.20
N ILE A 113 7.41 -19.29 5.69
CA ILE A 113 6.04 -18.88 5.33
C ILE A 113 5.29 -18.49 6.59
N HIS A 114 4.55 -17.39 6.53
CA HIS A 114 3.63 -17.00 7.58
C HIS A 114 2.26 -16.69 6.98
N ASN A 115 1.22 -17.36 7.50
CA ASN A 115 -0.15 -17.18 7.06
C ASN A 115 -0.92 -16.34 8.10
N ALA A 116 -1.30 -15.11 7.73
CA ALA A 116 -1.97 -14.19 8.63
C ALA A 116 -3.13 -13.47 7.94
N GLY A 117 -4.33 -13.58 8.50
CA GLY A 117 -5.52 -12.90 7.95
C GLY A 117 -5.75 -13.25 6.48
N ASP A 118 -5.75 -12.26 5.61
CA ASP A 118 -5.89 -12.39 4.16
C ASP A 118 -4.55 -12.32 3.40
N GLN A 119 -3.43 -12.49 4.10
CA GLN A 119 -2.10 -12.44 3.54
C GLN A 119 -1.35 -13.74 3.75
N VAL A 120 -0.45 -14.04 2.81
CA VAL A 120 0.60 -15.02 2.97
C VAL A 120 1.92 -14.28 2.83
N HIS A 121 2.76 -14.39 3.84
CA HIS A 121 4.09 -13.80 3.83
C HIS A 121 5.13 -14.87 3.51
N PHE A 122 6.14 -14.53 2.73
CA PHE A 122 7.19 -15.45 2.31
C PHE A 122 8.57 -14.77 2.37
N ARG A 123 9.59 -15.52 2.79
CA ARG A 123 10.98 -15.08 2.72
C ARG A 123 11.53 -15.35 1.34
N THR A 124 11.45 -14.37 0.47
CA THR A 124 11.88 -14.47 -0.93
C THR A 124 13.38 -14.20 -1.06
N PRO A 125 14.15 -15.10 -1.68
CA PRO A 125 15.54 -14.81 -2.04
C PRO A 125 15.61 -13.62 -3.01
N ILE A 126 16.39 -12.58 -2.68
CA ILE A 126 16.52 -11.39 -3.53
C ILE A 126 17.11 -11.79 -4.89
N ALA A 127 16.42 -11.41 -5.96
CA ALA A 127 16.70 -11.81 -7.35
C ALA A 127 16.81 -13.34 -7.51
N GLY A 128 16.10 -14.13 -6.71
CA GLY A 128 16.12 -15.58 -6.74
C GLY A 128 17.41 -16.21 -6.20
N ASN A 129 18.31 -15.43 -5.61
CA ASN A 129 19.60 -15.89 -5.12
C ASN A 129 19.75 -15.65 -3.60
N SER A 130 19.80 -16.72 -2.82
CA SER A 130 19.93 -16.67 -1.36
C SER A 130 21.21 -15.97 -0.87
N LYS A 131 22.26 -15.90 -1.69
CA LYS A 131 23.48 -15.15 -1.36
C LYS A 131 23.26 -13.64 -1.27
N ASN A 132 22.20 -13.12 -1.90
CA ASN A 132 21.81 -11.72 -1.84
C ASN A 132 20.98 -11.38 -0.59
N GLY A 133 20.69 -12.38 0.26
CA GLY A 133 19.75 -12.25 1.37
C GLY A 133 18.29 -12.46 0.96
N TYR A 134 17.39 -12.05 1.82
CA TYR A 134 15.96 -12.29 1.66
C TYR A 134 15.16 -11.00 1.85
N VAL A 135 14.09 -10.84 1.07
CA VAL A 135 13.07 -9.81 1.27
C VAL A 135 11.76 -10.47 1.71
N GLN A 136 10.97 -9.79 2.52
CA GLN A 136 9.61 -10.20 2.81
C GLN A 136 8.73 -9.96 1.58
N THR A 137 7.97 -10.95 1.16
CA THR A 137 6.92 -10.80 0.15
C THR A 137 5.57 -11.03 0.79
N ASP A 138 4.66 -10.11 0.57
CA ASP A 138 3.30 -10.12 1.07
C ASP A 138 2.33 -10.37 -0.09
N PHE A 139 1.80 -11.59 -0.16
CA PHE A 139 0.73 -11.93 -1.10
C PHE A 139 -0.59 -11.48 -0.51
N MET A 140 -1.13 -10.38 -1.01
CA MET A 140 -2.37 -9.76 -0.54
C MET A 140 -3.57 -10.30 -1.32
N PHE A 141 -4.28 -11.26 -0.72
CA PHE A 141 -5.41 -11.91 -1.37
C PHE A 141 -6.66 -11.04 -1.39
N THR A 142 -7.27 -10.95 -2.57
CA THR A 142 -8.53 -10.22 -2.78
C THR A 142 -9.39 -10.90 -3.85
N ASN A 143 -10.70 -10.74 -3.72
CA ASN A 143 -11.68 -11.09 -4.77
C ASN A 143 -11.94 -9.90 -5.72
N ASN A 144 -11.36 -8.74 -5.46
CA ASN A 144 -11.50 -7.54 -6.28
C ASN A 144 -10.12 -6.88 -6.48
N PRO A 145 -9.28 -7.44 -7.38
CA PRO A 145 -7.93 -6.95 -7.61
C PRO A 145 -7.88 -5.51 -8.11
N GLU A 146 -8.79 -5.11 -8.97
CA GLU A 146 -8.87 -3.75 -9.51
C GLU A 146 -9.11 -2.72 -8.39
N PHE A 147 -10.08 -2.96 -7.53
CA PHE A 147 -10.33 -2.09 -6.38
C PHE A 147 -9.11 -2.04 -5.44
N GLN A 148 -8.50 -3.18 -5.12
CA GLN A 148 -7.34 -3.22 -4.23
C GLN A 148 -6.14 -2.46 -4.79
N ARG A 149 -5.92 -2.51 -6.12
CA ARG A 149 -4.90 -1.69 -6.80
C ARG A 149 -5.12 -0.21 -6.49
N GLY A 150 -6.32 0.32 -6.74
CA GLY A 150 -6.66 1.71 -6.42
C GLY A 150 -6.58 2.04 -4.93
N ALA A 151 -6.94 1.10 -4.05
CA ALA A 151 -6.89 1.30 -2.61
C ALA A 151 -5.45 1.38 -2.04
N LYS A 152 -4.51 0.64 -2.63
CA LYS A 152 -3.11 0.52 -2.18
C LYS A 152 -2.13 1.40 -2.95
N ARG A 153 -2.54 1.95 -4.09
CA ARG A 153 -1.77 2.93 -4.88
C ARG A 153 -2.11 4.35 -4.46
N GLY A 154 -1.32 5.27 -4.95
CA GLY A 154 -1.53 6.70 -4.72
C GLY A 154 -0.69 7.25 -3.56
N GLY A 155 -0.87 8.53 -3.34
CA GLY A 155 -0.06 9.35 -2.44
C GLY A 155 1.01 10.13 -3.21
N THR A 156 1.59 11.08 -2.52
CA THR A 156 2.64 11.98 -3.00
C THR A 156 3.90 11.81 -2.15
N PRO A 157 5.04 12.43 -2.49
CA PRO A 157 6.21 12.48 -1.62
C PRO A 157 5.89 13.02 -0.24
N GLN A 158 5.01 14.01 -0.16
CA GLN A 158 4.57 14.63 1.08
C GLN A 158 3.66 13.72 1.90
N PHE A 159 2.68 13.09 1.24
CA PHE A 159 1.70 12.20 1.87
C PHE A 159 1.68 10.85 1.16
N GLY A 160 2.30 9.85 1.77
CA GLY A 160 2.36 8.50 1.23
C GLY A 160 1.02 7.77 1.22
N GLY A 161 1.01 6.56 0.68
CA GLY A 161 -0.20 5.73 0.60
C GLY A 161 -0.85 5.46 1.97
N THR A 162 -0.06 5.37 3.04
CA THR A 162 -0.57 5.22 4.42
C THR A 162 -1.34 6.46 4.86
N ASP A 163 -0.82 7.66 4.60
CA ASP A 163 -1.48 8.92 4.97
C ASP A 163 -2.80 9.11 4.22
N ARG A 164 -2.80 8.72 2.94
CA ARG A 164 -4.01 8.67 2.10
C ARG A 164 -5.04 7.68 2.66
N ALA A 165 -4.62 6.48 3.05
CA ALA A 165 -5.53 5.46 3.61
C ALA A 165 -6.14 5.92 4.95
N ILE A 166 -5.37 6.64 5.78
CA ILE A 166 -5.88 7.24 7.02
C ILE A 166 -6.92 8.31 6.71
N LEU A 167 -6.69 9.18 5.70
CA LEU A 167 -7.66 10.19 5.29
C LEU A 167 -8.95 9.56 4.76
N LEU A 168 -8.86 8.57 3.86
CA LEU A 168 -10.03 7.82 3.38
C LEU A 168 -10.83 7.22 4.54
N SER A 169 -10.14 6.65 5.53
CA SER A 169 -10.79 6.07 6.71
C SER A 169 -11.43 7.13 7.61
N SER A 170 -10.82 8.32 7.73
CA SER A 170 -11.36 9.46 8.47
C SER A 170 -12.66 9.95 7.82
N ILE A 171 -12.63 10.19 6.51
CA ILE A 171 -13.80 10.64 5.76
C ILE A 171 -14.93 9.60 5.84
N ALA A 172 -14.62 8.32 5.61
CA ALA A 172 -15.61 7.25 5.69
C ALA A 172 -16.30 7.23 7.07
N ARG A 173 -15.52 7.36 8.15
CA ARG A 173 -16.05 7.40 9.53
C ARG A 173 -16.97 8.60 9.74
N GLY A 174 -16.58 9.78 9.28
CA GLY A 174 -17.44 10.97 9.35
C GLY A 174 -18.74 10.85 8.53
N ARG A 175 -18.76 9.93 7.54
CA ARG A 175 -19.98 9.56 6.78
C ARG A 175 -20.77 8.41 7.42
N GLY A 176 -20.37 7.93 8.60
CA GLY A 176 -20.99 6.77 9.25
C GLY A 176 -20.59 5.42 8.63
N LEU A 177 -19.58 5.40 7.80
CA LEU A 177 -19.08 4.22 7.07
C LEU A 177 -17.69 3.81 7.55
N LYS A 178 -17.20 2.67 7.08
CA LYS A 178 -15.83 2.20 7.30
C LYS A 178 -15.18 1.88 5.96
N PHE A 179 -14.00 2.41 5.73
CA PHE A 179 -13.21 2.09 4.55
C PHE A 179 -12.34 0.86 4.78
N SER A 180 -12.48 -0.11 3.90
CA SER A 180 -11.65 -1.31 3.86
C SER A 180 -10.89 -1.38 2.52
N PRO A 181 -9.55 -1.43 2.51
CA PRO A 181 -8.79 -1.60 1.28
C PRO A 181 -9.10 -2.90 0.51
N LYS A 182 -9.75 -3.85 1.18
CA LYS A 182 -10.13 -5.16 0.61
C LYS A 182 -11.55 -5.19 0.07
N PHE A 183 -12.49 -4.59 0.81
CA PHE A 183 -13.92 -4.75 0.55
C PHE A 183 -14.57 -3.50 -0.05
N GLY A 184 -13.96 -2.33 0.10
CA GLY A 184 -14.58 -1.05 -0.25
C GLY A 184 -15.13 -0.32 0.97
N LEU A 185 -16.28 0.33 0.80
CA LEU A 185 -17.02 0.91 1.90
C LEU A 185 -17.97 -0.13 2.50
N VAL A 186 -17.97 -0.21 3.82
CA VAL A 186 -18.86 -1.07 4.58
C VAL A 186 -19.68 -0.24 5.58
N ASP A 187 -20.92 -0.68 5.83
CA ASP A 187 -21.81 -0.07 6.82
C ASP A 187 -21.72 -0.83 8.16
N PRO A 188 -21.06 -0.26 9.19
CA PRO A 188 -20.96 -0.92 10.48
C PRO A 188 -22.31 -1.05 11.21
N ALA A 189 -23.29 -0.20 10.88
CA ALA A 189 -24.65 -0.30 11.47
C ALA A 189 -25.43 -1.48 10.92
N GLN A 190 -25.04 -1.99 9.75
CA GLN A 190 -25.64 -3.16 9.09
C GLN A 190 -24.72 -4.40 9.15
N GLY A 191 -23.90 -4.52 10.20
CA GLY A 191 -23.05 -5.70 10.40
C GLY A 191 -21.86 -5.78 9.44
N ASP A 192 -21.27 -4.65 9.06
CA ASP A 192 -20.19 -4.52 8.09
C ASP A 192 -20.62 -4.98 6.66
N GLU A 193 -21.86 -4.76 6.27
CA GLU A 193 -22.33 -4.99 4.90
C GLU A 193 -21.58 -4.08 3.92
N VAL A 194 -21.16 -4.65 2.77
CA VAL A 194 -20.45 -3.89 1.72
C VAL A 194 -21.46 -3.04 0.95
N VAL A 195 -21.34 -1.71 1.07
CA VAL A 195 -22.23 -0.75 0.41
C VAL A 195 -21.65 -0.23 -0.92
N ALA A 196 -20.33 -0.27 -1.10
CA ALA A 196 -19.67 0.04 -2.37
C ALA A 196 -18.29 -0.66 -2.45
N SER A 197 -17.99 -1.24 -3.61
CA SER A 197 -16.75 -2.00 -3.84
C SER A 197 -15.97 -1.58 -5.09
N ASN A 198 -16.33 -0.46 -5.69
CA ASN A 198 -15.63 0.14 -6.82
C ASN A 198 -15.48 1.66 -6.61
N TRP A 199 -14.48 2.25 -7.25
CA TRP A 199 -14.14 3.65 -7.03
C TRP A 199 -15.16 4.63 -7.58
N ASN A 200 -15.92 4.26 -8.63
CA ASN A 200 -16.96 5.13 -9.20
C ASN A 200 -18.10 5.38 -8.21
N ASP A 201 -18.40 4.39 -7.36
CA ASP A 201 -19.42 4.53 -6.31
C ASP A 201 -18.81 5.11 -5.02
N ILE A 202 -17.59 4.69 -4.66
CA ILE A 202 -16.91 5.11 -3.43
C ILE A 202 -16.58 6.59 -3.46
N ALA A 203 -16.03 7.11 -4.56
CA ALA A 203 -15.60 8.50 -4.63
C ALA A 203 -16.74 9.50 -4.34
N PRO A 204 -17.93 9.41 -4.98
CA PRO A 204 -19.02 10.31 -4.66
C PRO A 204 -19.61 10.11 -3.26
N MET A 205 -19.58 8.89 -2.70
CA MET A 205 -20.04 8.63 -1.34
C MET A 205 -19.12 9.27 -0.28
N LEU A 206 -17.81 9.29 -0.54
CA LEU A 206 -16.84 9.88 0.37
C LEU A 206 -16.70 11.39 0.19
N LEU A 207 -16.48 11.83 -1.04
CA LEU A 207 -16.11 13.21 -1.34
C LEU A 207 -17.28 14.10 -1.72
N GLY A 208 -18.40 13.51 -2.14
CA GLY A 208 -19.60 14.22 -2.58
C GLY A 208 -19.87 14.09 -4.10
N LYS A 209 -21.05 14.55 -4.49
CA LYS A 209 -21.54 14.41 -5.87
C LYS A 209 -20.56 14.94 -6.92
N GLY A 210 -20.29 14.13 -7.92
CA GLY A 210 -19.39 14.48 -9.04
C GLY A 210 -17.93 14.10 -8.82
N ALA A 211 -17.56 13.60 -7.64
CA ALA A 211 -16.23 13.06 -7.41
C ALA A 211 -15.99 11.80 -8.25
N LYS A 212 -14.75 11.63 -8.69
CA LYS A 212 -14.26 10.51 -9.50
C LYS A 212 -13.16 9.78 -8.76
N GLU A 213 -12.78 8.60 -9.24
CA GLU A 213 -11.63 7.86 -8.72
C GLU A 213 -10.36 8.73 -8.66
N SER A 214 -10.08 9.53 -9.70
CA SER A 214 -8.92 10.43 -9.75
C SER A 214 -8.85 11.41 -8.57
N ASP A 215 -9.99 11.79 -8.00
CA ASP A 215 -10.05 12.72 -6.88
C ASP A 215 -9.68 12.04 -5.55
N THR A 216 -9.61 10.71 -5.53
CA THR A 216 -9.22 9.91 -4.36
C THR A 216 -7.75 9.52 -4.35
N ILE A 217 -6.97 9.78 -5.40
CA ILE A 217 -5.62 9.24 -5.59
C ILE A 217 -4.61 9.87 -4.62
N THR A 218 -4.74 11.16 -4.30
CA THR A 218 -3.84 11.86 -3.39
C THR A 218 -4.59 12.53 -2.25
N VAL A 219 -3.86 12.84 -1.16
CA VAL A 219 -4.41 13.61 -0.03
C VAL A 219 -4.85 14.98 -0.52
N GLU A 220 -4.04 15.63 -1.36
CA GLU A 220 -4.27 16.98 -1.86
C GLU A 220 -5.54 17.07 -2.71
N THR A 221 -5.76 16.09 -3.62
CA THR A 221 -6.98 16.06 -4.45
C THR A 221 -8.22 15.83 -3.61
N MET A 222 -8.17 14.92 -2.62
CA MET A 222 -9.28 14.69 -1.70
C MET A 222 -9.63 15.94 -0.89
N LEU A 223 -8.63 16.60 -0.29
CA LEU A 223 -8.84 17.82 0.48
C LEU A 223 -9.40 18.95 -0.37
N ALA A 224 -8.87 19.14 -1.59
CA ALA A 224 -9.37 20.16 -2.52
C ALA A 224 -10.84 19.94 -2.89
N PHE A 225 -11.25 18.67 -3.08
CA PHE A 225 -12.64 18.33 -3.39
C PHE A 225 -13.57 18.57 -2.18
N LEU A 226 -13.12 18.13 -1.00
CA LEU A 226 -13.88 18.23 0.26
C LEU A 226 -14.09 19.67 0.76
N LYS A 227 -13.30 20.66 0.34
CA LYS A 227 -13.46 22.06 0.77
C LYS A 227 -14.87 22.62 0.60
N LYS A 228 -15.66 22.05 -0.33
CA LYS A 228 -17.04 22.44 -0.56
C LYS A 228 -18.04 21.76 0.35
N ASP A 229 -17.59 20.81 1.15
CA ASP A 229 -18.43 20.06 2.07
C ASP A 229 -18.66 20.87 3.35
N PRO A 230 -19.89 21.05 3.82
CA PRO A 230 -20.18 21.80 5.04
C PRO A 230 -19.55 21.16 6.29
N ASN A 231 -19.28 19.87 6.27
CA ASN A 231 -18.65 19.13 7.37
C ASN A 231 -17.13 18.93 7.18
N TYR A 232 -16.50 19.72 6.29
CA TYR A 232 -15.10 19.58 5.93
C TYR A 232 -14.16 19.38 7.12
N GLU A 233 -14.20 20.31 8.09
CA GLU A 233 -13.32 20.28 9.25
C GLU A 233 -13.51 19.02 10.11
N GLU A 234 -14.76 18.59 10.29
CA GLU A 234 -15.10 17.39 11.06
C GLU A 234 -14.57 16.12 10.36
N LEU A 235 -14.72 16.03 9.03
CA LEU A 235 -14.28 14.90 8.24
C LEU A 235 -12.77 14.70 8.27
N ILE A 236 -11.99 15.79 8.31
CA ILE A 236 -10.52 15.73 8.24
C ILE A 236 -9.84 15.81 9.61
N ALA A 237 -10.53 16.20 10.68
CA ALA A 237 -9.95 16.38 12.02
C ALA A 237 -9.21 15.12 12.53
N PRO A 238 -9.75 13.89 12.45
CA PRO A 238 -9.05 12.70 12.90
C PRO A 238 -7.78 12.41 12.11
N TRP A 239 -7.76 12.75 10.81
CA TRP A 239 -6.57 12.65 9.98
C TRP A 239 -5.51 13.68 10.38
N LYS A 240 -5.88 14.96 10.57
CA LYS A 240 -4.98 16.03 11.04
C LYS A 240 -4.29 15.62 12.35
N GLU A 241 -5.08 15.19 13.34
CA GLU A 241 -4.55 14.72 14.64
C GLU A 241 -3.55 13.56 14.49
N THR A 242 -3.82 12.63 13.57
CA THR A 242 -2.92 11.51 13.30
C THR A 242 -1.60 11.97 12.66
N MET A 243 -1.67 12.93 11.73
CA MET A 243 -0.48 13.51 11.11
C MET A 243 0.39 14.26 12.13
N GLU A 244 -0.23 15.07 12.99
CA GLU A 244 0.46 15.78 14.07
C GLU A 244 1.15 14.82 15.05
N LYS A 245 0.46 13.77 15.51
CA LYS A 245 1.05 12.71 16.36
C LYS A 245 2.22 11.98 15.69
N ALA A 246 2.21 11.87 14.38
CA ALA A 246 3.30 11.30 13.59
C ALA A 246 4.45 12.31 13.34
N GLY A 247 4.37 13.54 13.87
CA GLY A 247 5.35 14.60 13.64
C GLY A 247 5.38 15.12 12.20
N LYS A 248 4.32 14.87 11.43
CA LYS A 248 4.20 15.33 10.04
C LYS A 248 3.56 16.72 10.04
N GLN A 249 4.31 17.70 9.52
CA GLN A 249 3.74 19.01 9.25
C GLN A 249 2.79 18.93 8.07
N VAL A 250 1.57 19.42 8.25
CA VAL A 250 0.60 19.61 7.18
C VAL A 250 0.63 21.09 6.80
N PRO A 251 1.31 21.47 5.69
CA PRO A 251 1.38 22.86 5.28
C PRO A 251 -0.02 23.43 4.99
N GLU A 252 -0.24 24.70 5.30
CA GLU A 252 -1.51 25.38 4.94
C GLU A 252 -1.81 25.31 3.46
N SER A 253 -0.77 25.37 2.60
CA SER A 253 -0.90 25.19 1.16
C SER A 253 -1.50 23.85 0.74
N THR A 254 -1.44 22.82 1.58
CA THR A 254 -2.14 21.53 1.36
C THR A 254 -3.66 21.73 1.35
N PHE A 255 -4.13 22.76 2.03
CA PHE A 255 -5.54 23.11 2.09
C PHE A 255 -5.96 24.14 1.03
N GLU A 256 -5.06 24.64 0.19
CA GLU A 256 -5.38 25.52 -0.93
C GLU A 256 -6.03 24.72 -2.07
N SER A 257 -7.03 25.31 -2.72
CA SER A 257 -7.64 24.71 -3.90
C SER A 257 -6.64 24.64 -5.08
N LEU A 258 -6.85 23.70 -6.01
CA LEU A 258 -6.05 23.65 -7.24
C LEU A 258 -6.14 24.96 -8.03
N ALA A 259 -7.31 25.64 -7.98
CA ALA A 259 -7.50 26.95 -8.60
C ALA A 259 -6.66 28.03 -7.90
N ASP A 260 -6.60 28.03 -6.56
CA ASP A 260 -5.78 28.97 -5.79
C ASP A 260 -4.30 28.76 -6.07
N LYS A 261 -3.84 27.50 -6.18
CA LYS A 261 -2.46 27.17 -6.57
C LYS A 261 -2.10 27.65 -7.97
N GLN A 262 -3.02 27.51 -8.93
CA GLN A 262 -2.82 28.04 -10.29
C GLN A 262 -2.80 29.56 -10.30
N LEU A 263 -3.69 30.21 -9.58
CA LEU A 263 -3.73 31.67 -9.45
C LEU A 263 -2.45 32.19 -8.81
N SER A 264 -1.98 31.58 -7.72
CA SER A 264 -0.73 31.93 -7.05
C SER A 264 0.48 31.79 -7.98
N ARG A 265 0.54 30.71 -8.79
CA ARG A 265 1.58 30.53 -9.81
C ARG A 265 1.54 31.62 -10.90
N ILE A 266 0.35 32.00 -11.39
CA ILE A 266 0.17 33.04 -12.37
C ILE A 266 0.62 34.40 -11.82
N VAL A 267 0.24 34.73 -10.58
CA VAL A 267 0.64 35.95 -9.91
C VAL A 267 2.16 36.00 -9.71
N THR A 268 2.76 34.88 -9.30
CA THR A 268 4.23 34.79 -9.15
C THR A 268 4.95 35.00 -10.48
N LEU A 269 4.48 34.35 -11.57
CA LEU A 269 5.05 34.52 -12.91
C LEU A 269 4.88 35.95 -13.41
N ALA A 270 3.72 36.57 -13.20
CA ALA A 270 3.48 37.96 -13.57
C ALA A 270 4.41 38.93 -12.81
N SER A 271 4.67 38.69 -11.52
CA SER A 271 5.57 39.53 -10.72
C SER A 271 7.06 39.43 -11.13
N VAL A 272 7.44 38.32 -11.77
CA VAL A 272 8.80 38.13 -12.31
C VAL A 272 8.96 38.82 -13.67
N LEU A 273 7.88 38.93 -14.46
CA LEU A 273 7.89 39.55 -15.76
C LEU A 273 7.78 41.08 -15.73
N VAL A 274 7.43 41.67 -14.59
CA VAL A 274 7.28 43.14 -14.39
C VAL A 274 8.55 43.76 -13.77
N LYS A 275 9.55 42.94 -13.43
CA LYS A 275 10.90 43.39 -13.03
C LYS A 275 11.87 43.29 -14.20
#